data_762a48952ddda726372d42474c0c5bb0
#
_entry.id   762a48952ddda726372d42474c0c5bb0
#
_cell.length_a   1.000
_cell.length_b   1.000
_cell.length_c   1.000
_cell.angle_alpha   90.00
_cell.angle_beta   90.00
_cell.angle_gamma   90.00
#
_symmetry.space_group_name_H-M   'P 1'
#
loop_
_entity.id
_entity.type
_entity.pdbx_description
1 polymer ?
#
loop_
_entity_poly.entity_id
_entity_poly.type
_entity_poly.pdbx_seq_one_letter_code
_entity_poly.pdbx_strand_id
1 'polypeptide(L)'
;MKTINYLFAVLIFLTSCSNADRIVDKNRLRPGDYRLFQGTPVWTLAKSAYNDDMAAVKKILAENPDLANVQDSVYGNTLLIMAIINQDYDLFRLLIDNGAEINYHNKYGGESPLIVACSSRENNPIFVKDLVENGACVNDTTRSLPMAQASPLMVAAGCGNISIVRYLLEHGADINYKNNFGMTVLGESIYTGEYDVALVLLNNGADYLSPICNGLDKYGKCTVPTRLQTVLRNAMVEIPTSEYFQKRKIIKFLKTRGIDYDTVPIPDYVVKRAKDKYPLLWKAYLQLY
;
A
#
# COMPACT_ATOMS: atom_id res chain seq x y z
N MET A 1 -27.37 53.71 17.06
CA MET A 1 -27.11 52.23 17.20
C MET A 1 -27.44 51.45 15.93
N LYS A 2 -27.08 51.92 14.74
CA LYS A 2 -27.26 51.16 13.45
C LYS A 2 -26.00 51.04 12.62
N THR A 3 -24.84 51.53 13.09
CA THR A 3 -23.56 51.50 12.34
C THR A 3 -22.62 50.42 12.78
N ILE A 4 -22.90 49.70 13.88
CA ILE A 4 -22.00 48.64 14.40
C ILE A 4 -22.24 47.28 13.72
N ASN A 5 -23.46 47.02 13.18
CA ASN A 5 -23.80 45.73 12.53
C ASN A 5 -23.21 45.56 11.13
N TYR A 6 -22.80 46.63 10.44
CA TYR A 6 -22.21 46.53 9.11
C TYR A 6 -20.71 46.19 9.16
N LEU A 7 -20.00 46.59 10.23
CA LEU A 7 -18.59 46.21 10.38
C LEU A 7 -18.41 44.73 10.75
N PHE A 8 -19.35 44.16 11.52
CA PHE A 8 -19.30 42.72 11.84
C PHE A 8 -19.65 41.82 10.63
N ALA A 9 -20.58 42.25 9.76
CA ALA A 9 -20.91 41.54 8.54
C ALA A 9 -19.77 41.57 7.52
N VAL A 10 -19.02 42.67 7.42
CA VAL A 10 -17.85 42.79 6.54
C VAL A 10 -16.65 42.00 7.08
N LEU A 11 -16.46 41.92 8.42
CA LEU A 11 -15.41 41.05 8.99
C LEU A 11 -15.68 39.56 8.84
N ILE A 12 -16.97 39.14 8.81
CA ILE A 12 -17.33 37.70 8.57
C ILE A 12 -17.09 37.32 7.11
N PHE A 13 -17.23 38.28 6.15
CA PHE A 13 -16.91 38.01 4.75
C PHE A 13 -15.41 37.99 4.43
N LEU A 14 -14.56 38.60 5.29
CA LEU A 14 -13.10 38.56 5.11
C LEU A 14 -12.41 37.37 5.78
N THR A 15 -13.12 36.56 6.58
CA THR A 15 -12.57 35.35 7.21
C THR A 15 -12.88 34.05 6.49
N SER A 16 -13.60 34.09 5.35
CA SER A 16 -13.85 32.92 4.50
C SER A 16 -12.87 32.79 3.33
N CYS A 17 -11.63 33.29 3.45
CA CYS A 17 -10.55 32.74 2.65
C CYS A 17 -10.40 31.28 3.07
N SER A 18 -10.90 30.37 2.24
CA SER A 18 -10.76 28.95 2.48
C SER A 18 -9.27 28.67 2.71
N ASN A 19 -8.94 27.77 3.65
CA ASN A 19 -7.54 27.33 3.89
C ASN A 19 -6.83 26.93 2.57
N ALA A 20 -7.60 26.63 1.54
CA ALA A 20 -7.15 26.33 0.18
C ALA A 20 -6.37 27.48 -0.48
N ASP A 21 -6.77 28.75 -0.28
CA ASP A 21 -6.14 29.90 -0.96
C ASP A 21 -4.85 30.38 -0.30
N ARG A 22 -4.53 29.89 0.89
CA ARG A 22 -3.27 30.23 1.56
C ARG A 22 -2.08 29.68 0.76
N ILE A 23 -1.18 30.54 0.34
CA ILE A 23 0.09 30.15 -0.31
C ILE A 23 0.89 29.27 0.65
N VAL A 24 1.30 28.11 0.18
CA VAL A 24 2.02 27.10 0.97
C VAL A 24 3.36 26.73 0.31
N ASP A 25 4.31 26.30 1.14
CA ASP A 25 5.52 25.63 0.64
C ASP A 25 5.15 24.19 0.26
N LYS A 26 5.05 23.92 -1.03
CA LYS A 26 4.64 22.61 -1.57
C LYS A 26 5.54 21.46 -1.11
N ASN A 27 6.82 21.71 -0.84
CA ASN A 27 7.76 20.69 -0.38
C ASN A 27 7.46 20.19 1.06
N ARG A 28 6.60 20.88 1.78
CA ARG A 28 6.14 20.52 3.13
C ARG A 28 4.76 19.85 3.15
N LEU A 29 4.11 19.75 2.00
CA LEU A 29 2.80 19.13 1.89
C LEU A 29 2.92 17.60 1.76
N ARG A 30 1.87 16.91 2.18
CA ARG A 30 1.75 15.45 2.00
C ARG A 30 1.31 15.11 0.57
N PRO A 31 1.56 13.88 0.07
CA PRO A 31 1.21 13.47 -1.29
C PRO A 31 -0.27 13.63 -1.67
N GLY A 32 -1.20 13.60 -0.71
CA GLY A 32 -2.64 13.78 -0.94
C GLY A 32 -3.14 15.22 -0.82
N ASP A 33 -2.27 16.21 -0.57
CA ASP A 33 -2.71 17.59 -0.37
C ASP A 33 -3.00 18.28 -1.71
N TYR A 34 -4.26 18.60 -1.99
CA TYR A 34 -4.67 19.24 -3.23
C TYR A 34 -3.99 20.60 -3.51
N ARG A 35 -3.45 21.28 -2.47
CA ARG A 35 -2.71 22.53 -2.61
C ARG A 35 -1.37 22.36 -3.34
N LEU A 36 -0.92 21.13 -3.58
CA LEU A 36 0.19 20.82 -4.49
C LEU A 36 -0.04 21.38 -5.90
N PHE A 37 -1.29 21.54 -6.31
CA PHE A 37 -1.69 22.11 -7.59
C PHE A 37 -1.80 23.64 -7.62
N GLN A 38 -1.59 24.36 -6.52
CA GLN A 38 -1.61 25.84 -6.52
C GLN A 38 -0.68 26.40 -7.62
N GLY A 39 -1.16 27.43 -8.34
CA GLY A 39 -0.41 28.07 -9.41
C GLY A 39 -0.26 27.22 -10.67
N THR A 40 -1.04 26.17 -10.84
CA THR A 40 -1.11 25.36 -12.07
C THR A 40 -2.48 25.55 -12.75
N PRO A 41 -2.62 25.20 -14.04
CA PRO A 41 -3.91 25.26 -14.74
C PRO A 41 -5.02 24.42 -14.08
N VAL A 42 -4.65 23.35 -13.34
CA VAL A 42 -5.61 22.45 -12.68
C VAL A 42 -6.02 22.96 -11.29
N TRP A 43 -5.48 24.09 -10.81
CA TRP A 43 -5.76 24.56 -9.44
C TRP A 43 -7.26 24.76 -9.17
N THR A 44 -8.01 25.30 -10.12
CA THR A 44 -9.47 25.50 -9.95
C THR A 44 -10.20 24.16 -9.73
N LEU A 45 -9.85 23.13 -10.49
CA LEU A 45 -10.36 21.78 -10.32
C LEU A 45 -9.96 21.18 -8.96
N ALA A 46 -8.67 21.23 -8.62
CA ALA A 46 -8.13 20.72 -7.37
C ALA A 46 -8.74 21.43 -6.14
N LYS A 47 -8.98 22.76 -6.24
CA LYS A 47 -9.64 23.54 -5.20
C LYS A 47 -11.11 23.17 -5.03
N SER A 48 -11.83 22.91 -6.13
CA SER A 48 -13.21 22.42 -6.06
C SER A 48 -13.29 21.07 -5.37
N ALA A 49 -12.36 20.14 -5.69
CA ALA A 49 -12.23 18.86 -5.00
C ALA A 49 -11.91 19.05 -3.49
N TYR A 50 -10.96 19.93 -3.15
CA TYR A 50 -10.62 20.23 -1.76
C TYR A 50 -11.81 20.76 -0.95
N ASN A 51 -12.72 21.52 -1.60
CA ASN A 51 -13.92 22.08 -0.98
C ASN A 51 -15.14 21.16 -1.06
N ASP A 52 -15.00 19.93 -1.56
CA ASP A 52 -16.07 18.95 -1.77
C ASP A 52 -17.19 19.46 -2.73
N ASP A 53 -16.84 20.37 -3.66
CA ASP A 53 -17.76 20.89 -4.68
C ASP A 53 -17.75 20.00 -5.93
N MET A 54 -18.36 18.83 -5.83
CA MET A 54 -18.43 17.84 -6.92
C MET A 54 -19.19 18.36 -8.14
N ALA A 55 -20.11 19.32 -7.98
CA ALA A 55 -20.82 19.95 -9.10
C ALA A 55 -19.84 20.80 -9.94
N ALA A 56 -19.00 21.61 -9.28
CA ALA A 56 -17.96 22.36 -9.97
C ALA A 56 -16.91 21.43 -10.60
N VAL A 57 -16.49 20.37 -9.91
CA VAL A 57 -15.56 19.34 -10.44
C VAL A 57 -16.10 18.77 -11.73
N LYS A 58 -17.34 18.29 -11.74
CA LYS A 58 -18.00 17.73 -12.93
C LYS A 58 -18.06 18.71 -14.09
N LYS A 59 -18.44 19.97 -13.81
CA LYS A 59 -18.51 21.03 -14.83
C LYS A 59 -17.13 21.30 -15.46
N ILE A 60 -16.09 21.46 -14.63
CA ILE A 60 -14.73 21.77 -15.09
C ILE A 60 -14.19 20.62 -15.93
N LEU A 61 -14.39 19.36 -15.52
CA LEU A 61 -13.94 18.19 -16.27
C LEU A 61 -14.70 18.02 -17.60
N ALA A 62 -15.98 18.35 -17.64
CA ALA A 62 -16.77 18.33 -18.89
C ALA A 62 -16.27 19.37 -19.91
N GLU A 63 -15.81 20.53 -19.44
CA GLU A 63 -15.26 21.59 -20.29
C GLU A 63 -13.79 21.30 -20.71
N ASN A 64 -13.00 20.68 -19.82
CA ASN A 64 -11.57 20.44 -20.00
C ASN A 64 -11.13 19.08 -19.41
N PRO A 65 -11.43 17.94 -20.06
CA PRO A 65 -11.14 16.61 -19.55
C PRO A 65 -9.63 16.35 -19.35
N ASP A 66 -8.77 16.98 -20.13
CA ASP A 66 -7.30 16.83 -20.00
C ASP A 66 -6.77 17.26 -18.62
N LEU A 67 -7.51 18.06 -17.87
CA LEU A 67 -7.14 18.46 -16.50
C LEU A 67 -7.10 17.28 -15.54
N ALA A 68 -7.81 16.17 -15.83
CA ALA A 68 -7.77 14.95 -15.02
C ALA A 68 -6.36 14.35 -14.95
N ASN A 69 -5.53 14.57 -15.98
CA ASN A 69 -4.22 13.93 -16.13
C ASN A 69 -3.03 14.84 -15.80
N VAL A 70 -3.29 16.06 -15.33
CA VAL A 70 -2.24 16.98 -14.89
C VAL A 70 -1.65 16.45 -13.57
N GLN A 71 -0.32 16.55 -13.46
CA GLN A 71 0.44 16.05 -12.32
C GLN A 71 0.90 17.19 -11.42
N ASP A 72 0.98 16.92 -10.10
CA ASP A 72 1.65 17.84 -9.20
C ASP A 72 3.17 17.87 -9.44
N SER A 73 3.82 18.97 -9.06
CA SER A 73 5.24 19.18 -9.34
C SER A 73 6.20 18.48 -8.39
N VAL A 74 5.72 18.02 -7.22
CA VAL A 74 6.54 17.44 -6.14
C VAL A 74 6.59 15.92 -6.25
N TYR A 75 5.43 15.28 -6.22
CA TYR A 75 5.30 13.82 -6.23
C TYR A 75 4.98 13.27 -7.62
N GLY A 76 4.49 14.13 -8.52
CA GLY A 76 3.99 13.72 -9.83
C GLY A 76 2.66 12.95 -9.74
N ASN A 77 1.88 13.15 -8.66
CA ASN A 77 0.57 12.55 -8.53
C ASN A 77 -0.45 13.26 -9.43
N THR A 78 -1.34 12.50 -10.04
CA THR A 78 -2.57 13.02 -10.64
C THR A 78 -3.65 13.19 -9.57
N LEU A 79 -4.75 13.89 -9.91
CA LEU A 79 -5.89 13.96 -9.00
C LEU A 79 -6.51 12.58 -8.72
N LEU A 80 -6.42 11.63 -9.67
CA LEU A 80 -6.87 10.24 -9.45
C LEU A 80 -6.10 9.56 -8.32
N ILE A 81 -4.76 9.69 -8.32
CA ILE A 81 -3.92 9.16 -7.22
C ILE A 81 -4.25 9.85 -5.90
N MET A 82 -4.46 11.18 -5.91
CA MET A 82 -4.82 11.91 -4.69
C MET A 82 -6.21 11.52 -4.15
N ALA A 83 -7.18 11.28 -5.02
CA ALA A 83 -8.50 10.79 -4.62
C ALA A 83 -8.40 9.43 -3.89
N ILE A 84 -7.55 8.52 -4.38
CA ILE A 84 -7.29 7.24 -3.73
C ILE A 84 -6.61 7.43 -2.36
N ILE A 85 -5.57 8.28 -2.28
CA ILE A 85 -4.87 8.57 -1.02
C ILE A 85 -5.81 9.17 0.03
N ASN A 86 -6.72 10.04 -0.41
CA ASN A 86 -7.68 10.73 0.46
C ASN A 86 -8.97 9.92 0.71
N GLN A 87 -9.11 8.75 0.11
CA GLN A 87 -10.33 7.92 0.16
C GLN A 87 -11.58 8.64 -0.37
N ASP A 88 -11.38 9.57 -1.32
CA ASP A 88 -12.43 10.37 -1.96
C ASP A 88 -12.99 9.60 -3.17
N TYR A 89 -13.99 8.76 -2.90
CA TYR A 89 -14.53 7.88 -3.93
C TYR A 89 -15.38 8.64 -4.97
N ASP A 90 -16.05 9.71 -4.59
CA ASP A 90 -16.87 10.51 -5.51
C ASP A 90 -15.98 11.24 -6.54
N LEU A 91 -14.90 11.87 -6.08
CA LEU A 91 -13.89 12.45 -6.96
C LEU A 91 -13.25 11.37 -7.85
N PHE A 92 -12.87 10.23 -7.26
CA PHE A 92 -12.26 9.11 -7.98
C PHE A 92 -13.15 8.65 -9.14
N ARG A 93 -14.45 8.43 -8.91
CA ARG A 93 -15.40 8.04 -9.97
C ARG A 93 -15.52 9.10 -11.05
N LEU A 94 -15.67 10.38 -10.66
CA LEU A 94 -15.77 11.46 -11.63
C LEU A 94 -14.52 11.54 -12.52
N LEU A 95 -13.33 11.34 -11.97
CA LEU A 95 -12.09 11.36 -12.74
C LEU A 95 -12.01 10.20 -13.73
N ILE A 96 -12.37 8.97 -13.33
CA ILE A 96 -12.42 7.82 -14.24
C ILE A 96 -13.43 8.06 -15.37
N ASP A 97 -14.63 8.50 -15.04
CA ASP A 97 -15.70 8.76 -16.01
C ASP A 97 -15.33 9.87 -17.02
N ASN A 98 -14.36 10.72 -16.69
CA ASN A 98 -13.83 11.79 -17.55
C ASN A 98 -12.44 11.51 -18.13
N GLY A 99 -12.00 10.23 -18.19
CA GLY A 99 -10.82 9.82 -18.91
C GLY A 99 -9.49 10.00 -18.19
N ALA A 100 -9.51 9.91 -16.85
CA ALA A 100 -8.26 9.86 -16.09
C ALA A 100 -7.41 8.64 -16.49
N GLU A 101 -6.11 8.84 -16.64
CA GLU A 101 -5.14 7.80 -16.99
C GLU A 101 -4.95 6.79 -15.85
N ILE A 102 -5.60 5.64 -15.96
CA ILE A 102 -5.67 4.59 -14.94
C ILE A 102 -4.31 3.91 -14.70
N ASN A 103 -3.45 3.87 -15.72
CA ASN A 103 -2.14 3.21 -15.66
C ASN A 103 -0.95 4.19 -15.60
N TYR A 104 -1.22 5.45 -15.25
CA TYR A 104 -0.17 6.46 -15.07
C TYR A 104 0.70 6.13 -13.84
N HIS A 105 2.02 6.38 -13.92
CA HIS A 105 2.94 6.21 -12.80
C HIS A 105 3.45 7.55 -12.27
N ASN A 106 3.34 7.77 -10.97
CA ASN A 106 3.87 8.97 -10.33
C ASN A 106 5.41 9.01 -10.38
N LYS A 107 5.99 10.19 -10.15
CA LYS A 107 7.45 10.37 -10.24
C LYS A 107 8.19 9.91 -8.99
N TYR A 108 7.53 9.96 -7.82
CA TYR A 108 8.19 9.73 -6.53
C TYR A 108 8.45 8.25 -6.29
N GLY A 109 7.41 7.43 -6.32
CA GLY A 109 7.49 5.98 -6.08
C GLY A 109 7.42 5.15 -7.36
N GLY A 110 7.12 5.78 -8.51
CA GLY A 110 6.82 5.05 -9.75
C GLY A 110 5.57 4.18 -9.60
N GLU A 111 4.61 4.63 -8.78
CA GLU A 111 3.40 3.90 -8.42
C GLU A 111 2.25 4.26 -9.35
N SER A 112 1.53 3.26 -9.84
CA SER A 112 0.26 3.47 -10.52
C SER A 112 -0.90 3.61 -9.53
N PRO A 113 -2.08 4.13 -9.96
CA PRO A 113 -3.28 4.17 -9.13
C PRO A 113 -3.62 2.83 -8.47
N LEU A 114 -3.46 1.70 -9.19
CA LEU A 114 -3.73 0.37 -8.64
C LEU A 114 -2.75 0.01 -7.52
N ILE A 115 -1.45 0.30 -7.68
CA ILE A 115 -0.44 0.05 -6.63
C ILE A 115 -0.76 0.89 -5.40
N VAL A 116 -1.10 2.19 -5.57
CA VAL A 116 -1.49 3.07 -4.47
C VAL A 116 -2.75 2.55 -3.75
N ALA A 117 -3.75 2.11 -4.51
CA ALA A 117 -4.98 1.54 -3.92
C ALA A 117 -4.70 0.26 -3.11
N CYS A 118 -3.75 -0.58 -3.54
CA CYS A 118 -3.33 -1.78 -2.83
C CYS A 118 -2.57 -1.50 -1.52
N SER A 119 -1.98 -0.31 -1.37
CA SER A 119 -1.23 0.08 -0.16
C SER A 119 -2.12 0.55 1.00
N SER A 120 -3.41 0.75 0.77
CA SER A 120 -4.37 1.19 1.80
C SER A 120 -4.53 0.12 2.88
N ARG A 121 -4.36 0.51 4.15
CA ARG A 121 -4.58 -0.39 5.29
C ARG A 121 -6.06 -0.52 5.69
N GLU A 122 -6.95 0.24 5.08
CA GLU A 122 -8.38 0.23 5.42
C GLU A 122 -9.13 -1.00 4.88
N ASN A 123 -8.43 -1.89 4.16
CA ASN A 123 -8.96 -3.13 3.60
C ASN A 123 -10.26 -2.92 2.78
N ASN A 124 -10.42 -1.74 2.19
CA ASN A 124 -11.54 -1.41 1.31
C ASN A 124 -11.15 -1.69 -0.14
N PRO A 125 -11.67 -2.75 -0.77
CA PRO A 125 -11.29 -3.13 -2.12
C PRO A 125 -11.97 -2.30 -3.21
N ILE A 126 -12.79 -1.29 -2.88
CA ILE A 126 -13.64 -0.61 -3.87
C ILE A 126 -12.82 0.07 -4.96
N PHE A 127 -11.76 0.82 -4.59
CA PHE A 127 -10.87 1.45 -5.55
C PHE A 127 -10.14 0.43 -6.44
N VAL A 128 -9.69 -0.68 -5.82
CA VAL A 128 -9.00 -1.75 -6.56
C VAL A 128 -9.93 -2.40 -7.57
N LYS A 129 -11.18 -2.69 -7.18
CA LYS A 129 -12.18 -3.28 -8.07
C LYS A 129 -12.46 -2.37 -9.25
N ASP A 130 -12.80 -1.13 -8.99
CA ASP A 130 -13.11 -0.17 -10.05
C ASP A 130 -11.91 0.07 -10.99
N LEU A 131 -10.70 0.16 -10.46
CA LEU A 131 -9.50 0.29 -11.30
C LEU A 131 -9.32 -0.92 -12.22
N VAL A 132 -9.43 -2.15 -11.70
CA VAL A 132 -9.27 -3.36 -12.49
C VAL A 132 -10.39 -3.49 -13.53
N GLU A 133 -11.65 -3.20 -13.16
CA GLU A 133 -12.79 -3.21 -14.07
C GLU A 133 -12.67 -2.17 -15.19
N ASN A 134 -11.96 -1.06 -14.93
CA ASN A 134 -11.66 -0.03 -15.93
C ASN A 134 -10.29 -0.21 -16.62
N GLY A 135 -9.65 -1.36 -16.51
CA GLY A 135 -8.47 -1.72 -17.29
C GLY A 135 -7.12 -1.41 -16.64
N ALA A 136 -7.07 -1.31 -15.31
CA ALA A 136 -5.78 -1.26 -14.62
C ALA A 136 -4.99 -2.55 -14.82
N CYS A 137 -3.69 -2.42 -15.05
CA CYS A 137 -2.81 -3.57 -15.25
C CYS A 137 -2.57 -4.31 -13.91
N VAL A 138 -3.19 -5.48 -13.74
CA VAL A 138 -3.13 -6.27 -12.50
C VAL A 138 -1.69 -6.72 -12.17
N ASN A 139 -0.86 -6.92 -13.19
CA ASN A 139 0.55 -7.32 -13.06
C ASN A 139 1.53 -6.14 -13.32
N ASP A 140 1.07 -4.93 -13.07
CA ASP A 140 1.93 -3.74 -13.09
C ASP A 140 3.02 -3.81 -12.02
N THR A 141 4.01 -2.92 -12.11
CA THR A 141 5.07 -2.82 -11.10
C THR A 141 5.47 -1.37 -10.86
N THR A 142 5.92 -1.06 -9.65
CA THR A 142 6.53 0.24 -9.37
C THR A 142 7.75 0.45 -10.27
N ARG A 143 7.94 1.70 -10.77
CA ARG A 143 8.99 2.04 -11.75
C ARG A 143 10.17 2.81 -11.17
N SER A 144 10.18 3.07 -9.88
CA SER A 144 11.23 3.86 -9.23
C SER A 144 12.45 3.00 -8.92
N LEU A 145 13.56 3.20 -9.62
CA LEU A 145 14.86 2.60 -9.30
C LEU A 145 15.65 3.56 -8.38
N PRO A 146 16.43 3.05 -7.42
CA PRO A 146 16.80 1.64 -7.16
C PRO A 146 15.85 0.87 -6.22
N MET A 147 14.63 1.36 -6.01
CA MET A 147 13.68 0.71 -5.11
C MET A 147 13.18 -0.64 -5.64
N ALA A 148 12.62 -1.46 -4.76
CA ALA A 148 12.05 -2.74 -5.14
C ALA A 148 10.88 -2.54 -6.10
N GLN A 149 10.90 -3.26 -7.22
CA GLN A 149 9.78 -3.28 -8.15
C GLN A 149 8.66 -4.14 -7.54
N ALA A 150 7.73 -3.52 -6.84
CA ALA A 150 6.62 -4.22 -6.21
C ALA A 150 5.40 -4.30 -7.14
N SER A 151 4.78 -5.47 -7.24
CA SER A 151 3.50 -5.64 -7.94
C SER A 151 2.33 -5.26 -7.02
N PRO A 152 1.11 -4.96 -7.57
CA PRO A 152 -0.08 -4.73 -6.77
C PRO A 152 -0.34 -5.85 -5.76
N LEU A 153 -0.20 -7.12 -6.17
CA LEU A 153 -0.35 -8.28 -5.30
C LEU A 153 0.69 -8.30 -4.17
N MET A 154 1.95 -7.96 -4.46
CA MET A 154 3.01 -7.90 -3.44
C MET A 154 2.73 -6.80 -2.41
N VAL A 155 2.30 -5.62 -2.85
CA VAL A 155 1.93 -4.51 -1.96
C VAL A 155 0.74 -4.90 -1.09
N ALA A 156 -0.34 -5.44 -1.67
CA ALA A 156 -1.51 -5.91 -0.93
C ALA A 156 -1.15 -6.99 0.10
N ALA A 157 -0.23 -7.90 -0.27
CA ALA A 157 0.24 -8.95 0.62
C ALA A 157 1.05 -8.42 1.80
N GLY A 158 1.93 -7.44 1.56
CA GLY A 158 2.70 -6.78 2.61
C GLY A 158 1.87 -5.90 3.55
N CYS A 159 0.72 -5.41 3.09
CA CYS A 159 -0.23 -4.63 3.90
C CYS A 159 -1.27 -5.48 4.65
N GLY A 160 -1.31 -6.80 4.45
CA GLY A 160 -2.28 -7.68 5.10
C GLY A 160 -3.69 -7.66 4.49
N ASN A 161 -3.86 -7.13 3.30
CA ASN A 161 -5.17 -6.90 2.66
C ASN A 161 -5.73 -8.17 2.02
N ILE A 162 -6.24 -9.11 2.82
CA ILE A 162 -6.74 -10.41 2.34
C ILE A 162 -7.81 -10.25 1.25
N SER A 163 -8.73 -9.32 1.37
CA SER A 163 -9.80 -9.08 0.38
C SER A 163 -9.24 -8.66 -0.96
N ILE A 164 -8.25 -7.74 -0.94
CA ILE A 164 -7.58 -7.26 -2.15
C ILE A 164 -6.72 -8.39 -2.75
N VAL A 165 -5.97 -9.13 -1.92
CA VAL A 165 -5.17 -10.29 -2.37
C VAL A 165 -6.04 -11.30 -3.10
N ARG A 166 -7.19 -11.69 -2.54
CA ARG A 166 -8.10 -12.64 -3.21
C ARG A 166 -8.61 -12.09 -4.53
N TYR A 167 -9.06 -10.84 -4.53
CA TYR A 167 -9.58 -10.20 -5.74
C TYR A 167 -8.52 -10.15 -6.86
N LEU A 168 -7.29 -9.73 -6.53
CA LEU A 168 -6.20 -9.70 -7.51
C LEU A 168 -5.86 -11.08 -8.07
N LEU A 169 -5.83 -12.13 -7.22
CA LEU A 169 -5.61 -13.50 -7.66
C LEU A 169 -6.72 -13.99 -8.61
N GLU A 170 -7.99 -13.69 -8.30
CA GLU A 170 -9.14 -14.01 -9.16
C GLU A 170 -9.07 -13.32 -10.53
N HIS A 171 -8.36 -12.17 -10.60
CA HIS A 171 -8.16 -11.39 -11.83
C HIS A 171 -6.78 -11.60 -12.48
N GLY A 172 -6.09 -12.70 -12.15
CA GLY A 172 -4.89 -13.13 -12.85
C GLY A 172 -3.59 -12.45 -12.38
N ALA A 173 -3.54 -11.98 -11.13
CA ALA A 173 -2.27 -11.55 -10.55
C ALA A 173 -1.28 -12.71 -10.45
N ASP A 174 -0.02 -12.48 -10.83
CA ASP A 174 1.04 -13.47 -10.72
C ASP A 174 1.39 -13.74 -9.25
N ILE A 175 0.88 -14.85 -8.73
CA ILE A 175 1.09 -15.29 -7.34
C ILE A 175 2.57 -15.57 -7.05
N ASN A 176 3.37 -15.88 -8.07
CA ASN A 176 4.78 -16.21 -7.96
C ASN A 176 5.69 -15.04 -8.38
N TYR A 177 5.11 -13.84 -8.55
CA TYR A 177 5.89 -12.66 -8.86
C TYR A 177 7.06 -12.51 -7.90
N LYS A 178 8.21 -12.18 -8.49
CA LYS A 178 9.46 -11.94 -7.75
C LYS A 178 10.03 -10.60 -8.17
N ASN A 179 10.24 -9.72 -7.21
CA ASN A 179 10.78 -8.40 -7.49
C ASN A 179 12.27 -8.45 -7.86
N ASN A 180 12.82 -7.33 -8.31
CA ASN A 180 14.23 -7.20 -8.69
C ASN A 180 15.23 -7.48 -7.55
N PHE A 181 14.79 -7.52 -6.29
CA PHE A 181 15.59 -7.90 -5.13
C PHE A 181 15.49 -9.40 -4.79
N GLY A 182 14.66 -10.14 -5.50
CA GLY A 182 14.45 -11.56 -5.27
C GLY A 182 13.42 -11.88 -4.19
N MET A 183 12.65 -10.88 -3.70
CA MET A 183 11.53 -11.11 -2.78
C MET A 183 10.33 -11.61 -3.56
N THR A 184 9.69 -12.67 -3.08
CA THR A 184 8.43 -13.19 -3.62
C THR A 184 7.23 -12.60 -2.89
N VAL A 185 6.04 -12.66 -3.48
CA VAL A 185 4.79 -12.24 -2.80
C VAL A 185 4.59 -12.99 -1.48
N LEU A 186 4.83 -14.32 -1.48
CA LEU A 186 4.78 -15.12 -0.26
C LEU A 186 5.85 -14.69 0.75
N GLY A 187 7.06 -14.42 0.28
CA GLY A 187 8.15 -13.92 1.11
C GLY A 187 7.82 -12.59 1.79
N GLU A 188 7.23 -11.66 1.06
CA GLU A 188 6.80 -10.36 1.58
C GLU A 188 5.80 -10.51 2.71
N SER A 189 4.74 -11.32 2.52
CA SER A 189 3.73 -11.54 3.56
C SER A 189 4.29 -12.18 4.84
N ILE A 190 5.28 -13.06 4.72
CA ILE A 190 5.97 -13.64 5.89
C ILE A 190 6.87 -12.62 6.57
N TYR A 191 7.59 -11.81 5.78
CA TYR A 191 8.51 -10.79 6.28
C TYR A 191 7.78 -9.69 7.06
N THR A 192 6.60 -9.28 6.58
CA THR A 192 5.75 -8.28 7.24
C THR A 192 4.91 -8.85 8.40
N GLY A 193 4.90 -10.19 8.57
CA GLY A 193 4.13 -10.85 9.63
C GLY A 193 2.67 -11.14 9.25
N GLU A 194 2.30 -10.96 8.00
CA GLU A 194 0.94 -11.15 7.47
C GLU A 194 0.66 -12.64 7.17
N TYR A 195 0.69 -13.45 8.22
CA TYR A 195 0.58 -14.93 8.09
C TYR A 195 -0.76 -15.42 7.57
N ASP A 196 -1.84 -14.66 7.78
CA ASP A 196 -3.15 -14.95 7.19
C ASP A 196 -3.11 -14.84 5.67
N VAL A 197 -2.45 -13.80 5.16
CA VAL A 197 -2.20 -13.62 3.71
C VAL A 197 -1.30 -14.73 3.20
N ALA A 198 -0.22 -15.07 3.92
CA ALA A 198 0.66 -16.16 3.54
C ALA A 198 -0.10 -17.49 3.40
N LEU A 199 -1.06 -17.77 4.28
CA LEU A 199 -1.93 -18.95 4.19
C LEU A 199 -2.84 -18.90 2.96
N VAL A 200 -3.39 -17.73 2.63
CA VAL A 200 -4.18 -17.54 1.41
C VAL A 200 -3.32 -17.84 0.17
N LEU A 201 -2.11 -17.27 0.09
CA LEU A 201 -1.19 -17.50 -1.02
C LEU A 201 -0.82 -18.98 -1.15
N LEU A 202 -0.44 -19.65 -0.05
CA LEU A 202 -0.10 -21.08 -0.03
C LEU A 202 -1.26 -21.97 -0.50
N ASN A 203 -2.49 -21.65 -0.08
CA ASN A 203 -3.68 -22.41 -0.47
C ASN A 203 -4.07 -22.16 -1.94
N ASN A 204 -3.62 -21.07 -2.54
CA ASN A 204 -3.79 -20.76 -3.97
C ASN A 204 -2.58 -21.17 -4.82
N GLY A 205 -1.64 -21.96 -4.27
CA GLY A 205 -0.56 -22.57 -5.05
C GLY A 205 0.72 -21.72 -5.16
N ALA A 206 0.93 -20.76 -4.25
CA ALA A 206 2.21 -20.04 -4.21
C ALA A 206 3.40 -21.00 -4.05
N ASP A 207 4.47 -20.74 -4.80
CA ASP A 207 5.70 -21.49 -4.71
C ASP A 207 6.40 -21.28 -3.37
N TYR A 208 6.40 -22.32 -2.54
CA TYR A 208 7.04 -22.35 -1.24
C TYR A 208 8.39 -23.09 -1.23
N LEU A 209 8.81 -23.64 -2.37
CA LEU A 209 10.06 -24.39 -2.52
C LEU A 209 11.21 -23.50 -2.99
N SER A 210 10.91 -22.51 -3.83
CA SER A 210 11.91 -21.55 -4.29
C SER A 210 12.45 -20.71 -3.16
N PRO A 211 13.76 -20.40 -3.19
CA PRO A 211 14.35 -19.53 -2.19
C PRO A 211 13.74 -18.14 -2.17
N ILE A 212 13.51 -17.63 -0.98
CA ILE A 212 13.09 -16.26 -0.68
C ILE A 212 14.33 -15.43 -0.35
N CYS A 213 14.39 -14.19 -0.78
CA CYS A 213 15.48 -13.32 -0.39
C CYS A 213 15.31 -12.88 1.08
N ASN A 214 16.33 -13.12 1.91
CA ASN A 214 16.35 -12.77 3.34
C ASN A 214 17.52 -11.84 3.69
N GLY A 215 18.02 -11.09 2.74
CA GLY A 215 19.09 -10.13 2.95
C GLY A 215 19.52 -9.49 1.65
N LEU A 216 19.65 -8.18 1.66
CA LEU A 216 20.07 -7.40 0.51
C LEU A 216 21.45 -6.79 0.79
N ASP A 217 22.31 -6.73 -0.24
CA ASP A 217 23.54 -5.93 -0.18
C ASP A 217 23.20 -4.42 -0.37
N LYS A 218 24.26 -3.61 -0.33
CA LYS A 218 24.13 -2.14 -0.54
C LYS A 218 23.63 -1.75 -1.94
N TYR A 219 23.53 -2.69 -2.86
CA TYR A 219 23.02 -2.51 -4.22
C TYR A 219 21.64 -3.12 -4.42
N GLY A 220 21.01 -3.64 -3.37
CA GLY A 220 19.72 -4.30 -3.43
C GLY A 220 19.74 -5.73 -3.98
N LYS A 221 20.94 -6.33 -4.16
CA LYS A 221 21.05 -7.71 -4.62
C LYS A 221 20.81 -8.69 -3.48
N CYS A 222 20.05 -9.75 -3.74
CA CYS A 222 19.83 -10.82 -2.77
C CYS A 222 21.15 -11.53 -2.44
N THR A 223 21.55 -11.45 -1.18
CA THR A 223 22.79 -12.06 -0.67
C THR A 223 22.55 -13.36 0.06
N VAL A 224 21.35 -13.58 0.57
CA VAL A 224 20.99 -14.74 1.39
C VAL A 224 19.69 -15.36 0.89
N PRO A 225 19.75 -16.17 -0.20
CA PRO A 225 18.57 -16.96 -0.61
C PRO A 225 18.29 -18.00 0.48
N THR A 226 17.08 -17.93 1.02
CA THR A 226 16.70 -18.69 2.23
C THR A 226 15.41 -19.44 1.97
N ARG A 227 15.31 -20.68 2.43
CA ARG A 227 14.07 -21.47 2.33
C ARG A 227 13.01 -20.95 3.28
N LEU A 228 11.73 -21.13 2.92
CA LEU A 228 10.58 -20.66 3.68
C LEU A 228 10.61 -21.11 5.16
N GLN A 229 10.97 -22.38 5.44
CA GLN A 229 11.05 -22.88 6.82
C GLN A 229 12.09 -22.13 7.66
N THR A 230 13.19 -21.69 7.05
CA THR A 230 14.22 -20.89 7.75
C THR A 230 13.73 -19.47 8.01
N VAL A 231 13.02 -18.84 7.05
CA VAL A 231 12.43 -17.52 7.25
C VAL A 231 11.40 -17.58 8.39
N LEU A 232 10.54 -18.59 8.41
CA LEU A 232 9.58 -18.82 9.51
C LEU A 232 10.29 -19.06 10.85
N ARG A 233 11.43 -19.79 10.85
CA ARG A 233 12.18 -20.03 12.09
C ARG A 233 12.83 -18.76 12.63
N ASN A 234 13.19 -17.84 11.76
CA ASN A 234 13.73 -16.53 12.14
C ASN A 234 12.65 -15.54 12.63
N ALA A 235 11.40 -15.72 12.21
CA ALA A 235 10.30 -14.81 12.54
C ALA A 235 9.79 -15.07 13.96
N MET A 236 10.18 -14.22 14.93
CA MET A 236 9.67 -14.28 16.29
C MET A 236 8.25 -13.75 16.39
N VAL A 237 7.37 -14.57 16.98
CA VAL A 237 5.99 -14.19 17.32
C VAL A 237 5.74 -14.39 18.80
N GLU A 238 4.88 -13.57 19.36
CA GLU A 238 4.52 -13.71 20.78
C GLU A 238 3.51 -14.85 20.98
N ILE A 239 3.60 -15.54 22.09
CA ILE A 239 2.71 -16.64 22.46
C ILE A 239 1.87 -16.23 23.66
N PRO A 240 0.55 -16.44 23.64
CA PRO A 240 -0.30 -16.83 22.52
C PRO A 240 -0.87 -15.60 21.78
N THR A 241 -0.55 -15.43 20.51
CA THR A 241 -1.12 -14.37 19.67
C THR A 241 -1.77 -14.95 18.42
N SER A 242 -2.53 -14.14 17.70
CA SER A 242 -3.10 -14.52 16.41
C SER A 242 -2.01 -14.96 15.45
N GLU A 243 -0.93 -14.17 15.34
CA GLU A 243 0.23 -14.42 14.50
C GLU A 243 0.89 -15.77 14.81
N TYR A 244 1.00 -16.11 16.10
CA TYR A 244 1.51 -17.43 16.53
C TYR A 244 0.66 -18.57 15.97
N PHE A 245 -0.66 -18.49 16.13
CA PHE A 245 -1.56 -19.53 15.64
C PHE A 245 -1.53 -19.63 14.10
N GLN A 246 -1.46 -18.52 13.40
CA GLN A 246 -1.35 -18.52 11.94
C GLN A 246 -0.01 -19.09 11.48
N LYS A 247 1.11 -18.70 12.09
CA LYS A 247 2.43 -19.30 11.84
C LYS A 247 2.40 -20.83 12.03
N ARG A 248 1.74 -21.31 13.08
CA ARG A 248 1.56 -22.76 13.32
C ARG A 248 0.78 -23.46 12.22
N LYS A 249 -0.22 -22.81 11.61
CA LYS A 249 -0.95 -23.35 10.47
C LYS A 249 -0.03 -23.48 9.25
N ILE A 250 0.84 -22.49 8.99
CA ILE A 250 1.82 -22.56 7.90
C ILE A 250 2.81 -23.71 8.15
N ILE A 251 3.31 -23.87 9.37
CA ILE A 251 4.20 -24.98 9.73
C ILE A 251 3.50 -26.32 9.49
N LYS A 252 2.23 -26.45 9.88
CA LYS A 252 1.42 -27.64 9.61
C LYS A 252 1.25 -27.88 8.11
N PHE A 253 0.99 -26.84 7.33
CA PHE A 253 0.90 -26.90 5.86
C PHE A 253 2.20 -27.47 5.26
N LEU A 254 3.37 -27.00 5.70
CA LEU A 254 4.66 -27.49 5.23
C LEU A 254 4.90 -28.94 5.61
N LYS A 255 4.58 -29.32 6.86
CA LYS A 255 4.70 -30.72 7.34
C LYS A 255 3.88 -31.70 6.50
N THR A 256 2.66 -31.35 6.11
CA THR A 256 1.82 -32.21 5.26
C THR A 256 2.40 -32.42 3.85
N ARG A 257 3.40 -31.62 3.45
CA ARG A 257 4.10 -31.69 2.16
C ARG A 257 5.53 -32.24 2.30
N GLY A 258 5.86 -32.85 3.43
CA GLY A 258 7.16 -33.46 3.68
C GLY A 258 8.28 -32.49 4.02
N ILE A 259 7.96 -31.21 4.31
CA ILE A 259 8.94 -30.22 4.74
C ILE A 259 8.96 -30.17 6.27
N ASP A 260 10.06 -30.64 6.84
CA ASP A 260 10.22 -30.63 8.28
C ASP A 260 10.82 -29.29 8.77
N TYR A 261 9.97 -28.53 9.47
CA TYR A 261 10.34 -27.26 10.09
C TYR A 261 11.33 -27.45 11.26
N ASP A 262 11.21 -28.57 11.98
CA ASP A 262 11.97 -28.80 13.20
C ASP A 262 13.45 -29.13 12.93
N THR A 263 13.81 -29.46 11.68
CA THR A 263 15.21 -29.65 11.25
C THR A 263 15.99 -28.34 11.16
N VAL A 264 15.32 -27.18 11.12
CA VAL A 264 15.99 -25.88 11.10
C VAL A 264 16.32 -25.47 12.54
N PRO A 265 17.61 -25.20 12.86
CA PRO A 265 17.99 -24.80 14.21
C PRO A 265 17.37 -23.47 14.61
N ILE A 266 17.06 -23.33 15.89
CA ILE A 266 16.58 -22.05 16.45
C ILE A 266 17.77 -21.09 16.50
N PRO A 267 17.66 -19.87 15.88
CA PRO A 267 18.76 -18.91 15.89
C PRO A 267 19.13 -18.43 17.29
N ASP A 268 20.41 -18.17 17.53
CA ASP A 268 20.92 -17.73 18.84
C ASP A 268 20.25 -16.44 19.34
N TYR A 269 19.97 -15.51 18.44
CA TYR A 269 19.27 -14.26 18.81
C TYR A 269 17.84 -14.52 19.29
N VAL A 270 17.14 -15.54 18.76
CA VAL A 270 15.81 -15.96 19.22
C VAL A 270 15.93 -16.54 20.64
N VAL A 271 16.94 -17.39 20.87
CA VAL A 271 17.21 -17.96 22.21
C VAL A 271 17.54 -16.84 23.22
N LYS A 272 18.39 -15.87 22.82
CA LYS A 272 18.72 -14.73 23.65
C LYS A 272 17.48 -13.92 24.01
N ARG A 273 16.71 -13.53 23.00
CA ARG A 273 15.49 -12.72 23.18
C ARG A 273 14.41 -13.46 24.01
N ALA A 274 14.30 -14.79 23.87
CA ALA A 274 13.43 -15.59 24.70
C ALA A 274 13.85 -15.57 26.17
N LYS A 275 15.14 -15.67 26.46
CA LYS A 275 15.69 -15.55 27.82
C LYS A 275 15.43 -14.16 28.43
N ASP A 276 15.63 -13.10 27.64
CA ASP A 276 15.43 -11.73 28.11
C ASP A 276 13.94 -11.45 28.40
N LYS A 277 13.05 -11.91 27.53
CA LYS A 277 11.59 -11.66 27.64
C LYS A 277 10.87 -12.60 28.61
N TYR A 278 11.32 -13.87 28.71
CA TYR A 278 10.68 -14.93 29.50
C TYR A 278 11.71 -15.65 30.38
N PRO A 279 12.37 -14.98 31.33
CA PRO A 279 13.54 -15.51 32.05
C PRO A 279 13.29 -16.88 32.74
N LEU A 280 12.06 -17.11 33.22
CA LEU A 280 11.70 -18.37 33.88
C LEU A 280 11.11 -19.42 32.90
N LEU A 281 10.60 -19.01 31.76
CA LEU A 281 9.83 -19.86 30.85
C LEU A 281 10.45 -20.00 29.46
N TRP A 282 11.66 -19.45 29.20
CA TRP A 282 12.27 -19.42 27.88
C TRP A 282 12.42 -20.81 27.23
N LYS A 283 12.71 -21.87 28.03
CA LYS A 283 12.80 -23.22 27.48
C LYS A 283 11.45 -23.73 26.98
N ALA A 284 10.38 -23.51 27.76
CA ALA A 284 9.02 -23.87 27.38
C ALA A 284 8.56 -23.05 26.15
N TYR A 285 8.92 -21.74 26.10
CA TYR A 285 8.67 -20.91 24.94
C TYR A 285 9.35 -21.51 23.68
N LEU A 286 10.62 -21.92 23.77
CA LEU A 286 11.35 -22.49 22.62
C LEU A 286 10.82 -23.85 22.18
N GLN A 287 10.18 -24.63 23.08
CA GLN A 287 9.51 -25.89 22.70
C GLN A 287 8.22 -25.63 21.87
N LEU A 288 7.57 -24.49 22.09
CA LEU A 288 6.37 -24.10 21.35
C LEU A 288 6.71 -23.32 20.05
N TYR A 289 7.91 -22.74 20.01
CA TYR A 289 8.40 -21.93 18.92
C TYR A 289 8.77 -22.75 17.70
#